data_32ea62e58f20d4858e3b80ee5cd2c08a
#
_entry.id   32ea62e58f20d4858e3b80ee5cd2c08a
#
_cell.length_a   1.000
_cell.length_b   1.000
_cell.length_c   1.000
_cell.angle_alpha   90.00
_cell.angle_beta   90.00
_cell.angle_gamma   90.00
#
_symmetry.space_group_name_H-M   'P 1'
#
loop_
_entity.id
_entity.type
_entity.pdbx_description
1 polymer ?
#
loop_
_entity_poly.entity_id
_entity_poly.type
_entity_poly.pdbx_seq_one_letter_code
_entity_poly.pdbx_strand_id
1 'polypeptide(L)'
;MIHKRNLTLLLIIILFNQQFDLNAQVSKQNFEILRLIRHEKFDLILPDAMRDNNIDMWIHVAKDGDPDPLDLDLGGNIDFTVTDTLGYYIFTDRGGDRIERALFGGSAERGLYDIFDTESRLRNFVKERDPKVIAVNMSKWLHAADGLSYMGYLRLTKVLGKKYTKRLISSENVVTDFRVRRVQSEIIAFANACEIQRQIQEEAIGRIQPGITTREDIGWWAEDQLILSAMVPRFGQNGSGPSVLYTEAKNLTKSKGTFGETTAGFSSETRKPDYIYQRGDFLSWDWGVRYLNFGTDYKRNAYILKEGETKPPAGLQHAFNRGLEARKIIRKHIKAGVPAHEVLEAIVIAMEKEGYVYTPYSDIGSIDKEIINALGENKKSGFSIDCHPLGNTGNGDTEPGARLAPFSIHRQKFTIQSNHLFAFEYMVHTWIPEWGKRISINFEDNHIVTNNGVEWLYPPNEKIIIIP
;
A
#
# COMPACT_ATOMS: atom_id res chain seq x y z
N MET A 1 42.82 31.17 -26.60
CA MET A 1 41.97 31.02 -25.36
C MET A 1 40.47 30.95 -25.61
N ILE A 2 39.95 31.50 -26.68
CA ILE A 2 38.52 31.55 -27.00
C ILE A 2 37.95 30.16 -27.41
N HIS A 3 38.76 29.33 -28.11
CA HIS A 3 38.29 28.01 -28.59
C HIS A 3 38.03 26.97 -27.47
N LYS A 4 38.78 26.99 -26.36
CA LYS A 4 38.57 26.04 -25.26
C LYS A 4 37.30 26.33 -24.45
N ARG A 5 36.94 27.61 -24.27
CA ARG A 5 35.72 28.00 -23.55
C ARG A 5 34.43 27.60 -24.28
N ASN A 6 34.42 27.72 -25.61
CA ASN A 6 33.26 27.35 -26.41
C ASN A 6 33.04 25.82 -26.46
N LEU A 7 34.14 25.02 -26.41
CA LEU A 7 34.04 23.56 -26.39
C LEU A 7 33.46 23.07 -25.03
N THR A 8 33.87 23.69 -23.92
CA THR A 8 33.36 23.33 -22.59
C THR A 8 31.87 23.71 -22.45
N LEU A 9 31.45 24.86 -22.99
CA LEU A 9 30.04 25.27 -22.98
C LEU A 9 29.18 24.34 -23.86
N LEU A 10 29.69 23.91 -25.00
CA LEU A 10 29.03 22.95 -25.89
C LEU A 10 28.87 21.57 -25.23
N LEU A 11 29.87 21.09 -24.52
CA LEU A 11 29.82 19.83 -23.77
C LEU A 11 28.81 19.90 -22.62
N ILE A 12 28.73 21.01 -21.90
CA ILE A 12 27.74 21.20 -20.82
C ILE A 12 26.32 21.22 -21.40
N ILE A 13 26.10 21.88 -22.54
CA ILE A 13 24.79 21.91 -23.20
C ILE A 13 24.39 20.53 -23.71
N ILE A 14 25.34 19.74 -24.24
CA ILE A 14 25.07 18.36 -24.70
C ILE A 14 24.75 17.43 -23.54
N LEU A 15 25.47 17.54 -22.41
CA LEU A 15 25.19 16.77 -21.19
C LEU A 15 23.84 17.15 -20.56
N PHE A 16 23.47 18.44 -20.56
CA PHE A 16 22.16 18.88 -20.12
C PHE A 16 21.02 18.37 -21.02
N ASN A 17 21.20 18.39 -22.34
CA ASN A 17 20.21 17.86 -23.28
C ASN A 17 20.04 16.33 -23.14
N GLN A 18 21.11 15.58 -22.89
CA GLN A 18 21.00 14.12 -22.66
C GLN A 18 20.25 13.79 -21.35
N GLN A 19 20.42 14.59 -20.28
CA GLN A 19 19.63 14.42 -19.06
C GLN A 19 18.16 14.79 -19.25
N PHE A 20 17.84 15.81 -20.02
CA PHE A 20 16.46 16.19 -20.34
C PHE A 20 15.74 15.11 -21.17
N ASP A 21 16.43 14.51 -22.15
CA ASP A 21 15.86 13.44 -22.97
C ASP A 21 15.58 12.16 -22.14
N LEU A 22 16.45 11.82 -21.19
CA LEU A 22 16.23 10.69 -20.28
C LEU A 22 15.02 10.91 -19.36
N ASN A 23 14.87 12.09 -18.76
CA ASN A 23 13.73 12.42 -17.91
C ASN A 23 12.41 12.44 -18.70
N ALA A 24 12.40 12.96 -19.92
CA ALA A 24 11.24 12.93 -20.80
C ALA A 24 10.84 11.50 -21.19
N GLN A 25 11.79 10.58 -21.34
CA GLN A 25 11.53 9.16 -21.63
C GLN A 25 10.84 8.46 -20.45
N VAL A 26 11.30 8.66 -19.22
CA VAL A 26 10.69 8.05 -18.01
C VAL A 26 9.25 8.53 -17.81
N SER A 27 8.99 9.83 -17.93
CA SER A 27 7.63 10.36 -17.80
C SER A 27 6.69 9.82 -18.88
N LYS A 28 7.18 9.71 -20.13
CA LYS A 28 6.41 9.13 -21.23
C LYS A 28 6.14 7.64 -20.99
N GLN A 29 7.14 6.89 -20.55
CA GLN A 29 6.99 5.47 -20.23
C GLN A 29 5.96 5.26 -19.13
N ASN A 30 6.01 6.03 -18.05
CA ASN A 30 5.06 5.97 -16.96
C ASN A 30 3.63 6.28 -17.43
N PHE A 31 3.47 7.29 -18.28
CA PHE A 31 2.18 7.61 -18.89
C PHE A 31 1.63 6.45 -19.73
N GLU A 32 2.45 5.84 -20.59
CA GLU A 32 2.02 4.72 -21.45
C GLU A 32 1.69 3.45 -20.63
N ILE A 33 2.43 3.17 -19.57
CA ILE A 33 2.12 2.07 -18.64
C ILE A 33 0.76 2.31 -17.98
N LEU A 34 0.54 3.49 -17.40
CA LEU A 34 -0.71 3.80 -16.74
C LEU A 34 -1.92 3.78 -17.70
N ARG A 35 -1.70 4.28 -18.92
CA ARG A 35 -2.68 4.22 -20.00
C ARG A 35 -3.05 2.77 -20.35
N LEU A 36 -2.06 1.90 -20.54
CA LEU A 36 -2.29 0.47 -20.80
C LEU A 36 -3.12 -0.17 -19.68
N ILE A 37 -2.74 0.07 -18.44
CA ILE A 37 -3.47 -0.44 -17.26
C ILE A 37 -4.93 0.00 -17.29
N ARG A 38 -5.22 1.28 -17.54
CA ARG A 38 -6.60 1.81 -17.60
C ARG A 38 -7.43 1.13 -18.67
N HIS A 39 -6.87 0.97 -19.88
CA HIS A 39 -7.56 0.29 -20.97
C HIS A 39 -7.85 -1.17 -20.62
N GLU A 40 -6.87 -1.92 -20.14
CA GLU A 40 -7.05 -3.32 -19.72
C GLU A 40 -8.06 -3.44 -18.57
N LYS A 41 -8.03 -2.56 -17.58
CA LYS A 41 -9.01 -2.55 -16.47
C LYS A 41 -10.43 -2.30 -16.95
N PHE A 42 -10.60 -1.34 -17.85
CA PHE A 42 -11.91 -1.00 -18.40
C PHE A 42 -12.46 -2.09 -19.34
N ASP A 43 -11.59 -2.78 -20.07
CA ASP A 43 -12.01 -3.82 -21.00
C ASP A 43 -12.18 -5.18 -20.33
N LEU A 44 -11.31 -5.56 -19.39
CA LEU A 44 -11.25 -6.92 -18.83
C LEU A 44 -11.87 -7.05 -17.43
N ILE A 45 -11.89 -5.98 -16.64
CA ILE A 45 -12.31 -6.05 -15.23
C ILE A 45 -13.67 -5.37 -15.00
N LEU A 46 -13.87 -4.18 -15.57
CA LEU A 46 -15.06 -3.38 -15.31
C LEU A 46 -16.39 -4.09 -15.64
N PRO A 47 -16.52 -4.87 -16.74
CA PRO A 47 -17.75 -5.58 -17.04
C PRO A 47 -18.14 -6.55 -15.92
N ASP A 48 -17.22 -7.39 -15.49
CA ASP A 48 -17.47 -8.36 -14.44
C ASP A 48 -17.68 -7.68 -13.08
N ALA A 49 -16.89 -6.62 -12.77
CA ALA A 49 -17.05 -5.86 -11.52
C ALA A 49 -18.44 -5.22 -11.40
N MET A 50 -19.02 -4.73 -12.50
CA MET A 50 -20.38 -4.20 -12.49
C MET A 50 -21.43 -5.31 -12.40
N ARG A 51 -21.30 -6.38 -13.18
CA ARG A 51 -22.29 -7.47 -13.29
C ARG A 51 -22.38 -8.31 -12.03
N ASP A 52 -21.23 -8.69 -11.45
CA ASP A 52 -21.18 -9.46 -10.20
C ASP A 52 -21.85 -8.71 -9.04
N ASN A 53 -21.86 -7.37 -9.11
CA ASN A 53 -22.51 -6.51 -8.12
C ASN A 53 -23.91 -6.03 -8.55
N ASN A 54 -24.47 -6.54 -9.66
CA ASN A 54 -25.79 -6.16 -10.18
C ASN A 54 -25.97 -4.66 -10.40
N ILE A 55 -24.96 -3.98 -10.97
CA ILE A 55 -24.96 -2.55 -11.22
C ILE A 55 -25.18 -2.28 -12.72
N ASP A 56 -26.29 -1.61 -13.03
CA ASP A 56 -26.60 -1.23 -14.42
C ASP A 56 -25.81 0.03 -14.82
N MET A 57 -25.58 0.95 -13.86
CA MET A 57 -24.85 2.19 -14.09
C MET A 57 -24.02 2.54 -12.87
N TRP A 58 -22.76 2.90 -13.09
CA TRP A 58 -21.89 3.50 -12.06
C TRP A 58 -21.60 4.93 -12.45
N ILE A 59 -22.01 5.88 -11.58
CA ILE A 59 -21.72 7.32 -11.71
C ILE A 59 -20.74 7.68 -10.62
N HIS A 60 -19.49 7.91 -10.98
CA HIS A 60 -18.49 8.44 -10.07
C HIS A 60 -18.41 9.95 -10.26
N VAL A 61 -18.69 10.68 -9.19
CA VAL A 61 -18.72 12.15 -9.20
C VAL A 61 -17.41 12.67 -8.65
N ALA A 62 -16.68 13.42 -9.45
CA ALA A 62 -15.46 14.11 -9.05
C ALA A 62 -15.69 15.61 -8.99
N LYS A 63 -14.89 16.32 -8.19
CA LYS A 63 -14.96 17.76 -8.01
C LYS A 63 -13.70 18.42 -8.54
N ASP A 64 -13.88 19.52 -9.23
CA ASP A 64 -12.78 20.34 -9.74
C ASP A 64 -11.83 20.78 -8.61
N GLY A 65 -10.54 20.57 -8.80
CA GLY A 65 -9.49 20.94 -7.84
C GLY A 65 -9.47 20.15 -6.52
N ASP A 66 -10.29 19.09 -6.40
CA ASP A 66 -10.33 18.24 -5.20
C ASP A 66 -9.83 16.84 -5.56
N PRO A 67 -8.66 16.41 -5.05
CA PRO A 67 -8.10 15.11 -5.40
C PRO A 67 -9.06 13.96 -5.05
N ASP A 68 -9.42 13.16 -6.05
CA ASP A 68 -10.25 11.98 -5.87
C ASP A 68 -9.36 10.72 -5.87
N PRO A 69 -9.59 9.76 -4.97
CA PRO A 69 -8.81 8.53 -4.90
C PRO A 69 -8.81 7.70 -6.19
N LEU A 70 -9.82 7.86 -7.06
CA LEU A 70 -9.94 7.12 -8.32
C LEU A 70 -9.49 7.90 -9.56
N ASP A 71 -9.04 9.16 -9.44
CA ASP A 71 -8.65 9.97 -10.61
C ASP A 71 -7.62 9.27 -11.49
N LEU A 72 -6.58 8.69 -10.89
CA LEU A 72 -5.56 7.95 -11.62
C LEU A 72 -6.08 6.66 -12.24
N ASP A 73 -7.05 6.02 -11.61
CA ASP A 73 -7.69 4.79 -12.13
C ASP A 73 -8.63 5.11 -13.30
N LEU A 74 -9.38 6.20 -13.20
CA LEU A 74 -10.40 6.57 -14.18
C LEU A 74 -9.86 7.39 -15.36
N GLY A 75 -8.71 8.03 -15.20
CA GLY A 75 -7.96 8.67 -16.31
C GLY A 75 -8.64 9.86 -16.97
N GLY A 76 -9.63 10.45 -16.33
CA GLY A 76 -10.22 11.71 -16.77
C GLY A 76 -9.51 12.90 -16.12
N ASN A 77 -9.82 14.08 -16.62
CA ASN A 77 -9.40 15.35 -16.05
C ASN A 77 -10.61 16.26 -15.88
N ILE A 78 -11.01 16.48 -14.64
CA ILE A 78 -12.14 17.33 -14.28
C ILE A 78 -11.73 18.81 -14.18
N ASP A 79 -10.44 19.09 -14.01
CA ASP A 79 -9.89 20.45 -13.83
C ASP A 79 -10.13 21.41 -15.01
N PHE A 80 -10.60 20.89 -16.16
CA PHE A 80 -10.93 21.70 -17.34
C PHE A 80 -12.41 22.05 -17.49
N THR A 81 -13.20 21.93 -16.43
CA THR A 81 -14.59 22.38 -16.48
C THR A 81 -14.67 23.91 -16.39
N VAL A 82 -14.86 24.57 -17.51
CA VAL A 82 -14.93 26.05 -17.60
C VAL A 82 -16.17 26.63 -16.91
N THR A 83 -17.17 25.81 -16.60
CA THR A 83 -18.49 26.30 -16.14
C THR A 83 -19.05 25.56 -14.94
N ASP A 84 -18.49 24.45 -14.53
CA ASP A 84 -19.02 23.61 -13.48
C ASP A 84 -17.94 23.00 -12.59
N THR A 85 -18.22 22.91 -11.31
CA THR A 85 -17.31 22.38 -10.28
C THR A 85 -17.41 20.87 -10.11
N LEU A 86 -18.23 20.17 -10.92
CA LEU A 86 -18.41 18.73 -10.89
C LEU A 86 -18.25 18.10 -12.26
N GLY A 87 -17.58 16.96 -12.28
CA GLY A 87 -17.53 16.06 -13.41
C GLY A 87 -18.08 14.69 -13.05
N TYR A 88 -18.48 13.92 -14.06
CA TYR A 88 -19.15 12.65 -13.90
C TYR A 88 -18.49 11.60 -14.80
N TYR A 89 -17.82 10.63 -14.22
CA TYR A 89 -17.41 9.40 -14.89
C TYR A 89 -18.57 8.43 -14.85
N ILE A 90 -19.08 8.01 -16.02
CA ILE A 90 -20.29 7.21 -16.11
C ILE A 90 -20.01 5.95 -16.90
N PHE A 91 -20.29 4.82 -16.27
CA PHE A 91 -20.15 3.50 -16.83
C PHE A 91 -21.53 2.85 -16.87
N THR A 92 -21.96 2.36 -18.04
CA THR A 92 -23.29 1.77 -18.22
C THR A 92 -23.18 0.40 -18.86
N ASP A 93 -23.72 -0.64 -18.22
CA ASP A 93 -23.86 -1.96 -18.82
C ASP A 93 -25.05 -1.95 -19.79
N ARG A 94 -24.73 -2.08 -21.08
CA ARG A 94 -25.73 -2.17 -22.15
C ARG A 94 -25.96 -3.61 -22.64
N GLY A 95 -25.39 -4.59 -21.93
CA GLY A 95 -25.26 -5.96 -22.40
C GLY A 95 -24.22 -6.05 -23.53
N GLY A 96 -23.50 -7.13 -23.61
CA GLY A 96 -22.37 -7.29 -24.53
C GLY A 96 -21.03 -7.30 -23.81
N ASP A 97 -19.94 -7.33 -24.56
CA ASP A 97 -18.60 -7.56 -23.96
C ASP A 97 -18.00 -6.32 -23.30
N ARG A 98 -18.48 -5.13 -23.65
CA ARG A 98 -17.91 -3.85 -23.24
C ARG A 98 -18.94 -2.97 -22.51
N ILE A 99 -18.50 -2.31 -21.46
CA ILE A 99 -19.25 -1.27 -20.76
C ILE A 99 -19.18 0.04 -21.55
N GLU A 100 -20.32 0.71 -21.75
CA GLU A 100 -20.38 2.07 -22.31
C GLU A 100 -19.75 3.05 -21.34
N ARG A 101 -18.89 3.95 -21.84
CA ARG A 101 -18.07 4.88 -21.04
C ARG A 101 -18.36 6.32 -21.46
N ALA A 102 -18.82 7.13 -20.52
CA ALA A 102 -19.12 8.53 -20.74
C ALA A 102 -18.43 9.41 -19.68
N LEU A 103 -17.98 10.58 -20.09
CA LEU A 103 -17.43 11.61 -19.20
C LEU A 103 -18.17 12.90 -19.42
N PHE A 104 -18.84 13.40 -18.40
CA PHE A 104 -19.59 14.65 -18.44
C PHE A 104 -18.90 15.71 -17.59
N GLY A 105 -18.62 16.87 -18.17
CA GLY A 105 -17.97 17.97 -17.47
C GLY A 105 -16.46 17.81 -17.28
N GLY A 106 -15.79 17.21 -18.25
CA GLY A 106 -14.33 17.03 -18.19
C GLY A 106 -13.72 16.61 -19.52
N SER A 107 -12.44 16.30 -19.50
CA SER A 107 -11.69 15.71 -20.60
C SER A 107 -11.03 14.40 -20.13
N ALA A 108 -10.60 13.58 -21.07
CA ALA A 108 -9.90 12.34 -20.76
C ALA A 108 -8.86 12.01 -21.83
N GLU A 109 -8.01 11.06 -21.54
CA GLU A 109 -7.09 10.53 -22.53
C GLU A 109 -7.85 9.92 -23.73
N ARG A 110 -7.25 10.03 -24.90
CA ARG A 110 -7.88 9.60 -26.15
C ARG A 110 -8.19 8.10 -26.13
N GLY A 111 -9.45 7.76 -26.44
CA GLY A 111 -9.92 6.38 -26.58
C GLY A 111 -10.34 5.71 -25.29
N LEU A 112 -10.23 6.37 -24.15
CA LEU A 112 -10.66 5.82 -22.87
C LEU A 112 -12.17 5.92 -22.67
N TYR A 113 -12.79 7.03 -23.08
CA TYR A 113 -14.25 7.24 -23.05
C TYR A 113 -14.81 7.43 -24.46
N ASP A 114 -16.06 7.03 -24.63
CA ASP A 114 -16.75 7.04 -25.93
C ASP A 114 -17.62 8.30 -26.11
N ILE A 115 -18.15 8.85 -24.99
CA ILE A 115 -19.12 9.92 -24.97
C ILE A 115 -18.63 11.03 -24.07
N PHE A 116 -18.65 12.26 -24.61
CA PHE A 116 -18.33 13.48 -23.85
C PHE A 116 -19.51 14.43 -23.95
N ASP A 117 -20.00 14.95 -22.81
CA ASP A 117 -21.11 15.88 -22.77
C ASP A 117 -21.04 16.76 -21.50
N THR A 118 -22.03 17.59 -21.26
CA THR A 118 -22.19 18.48 -20.13
C THR A 118 -23.24 18.00 -19.15
N GLU A 119 -23.20 18.46 -17.90
CA GLU A 119 -24.18 18.10 -16.85
C GLU A 119 -25.63 18.32 -17.29
N SER A 120 -25.90 19.34 -18.09
CA SER A 120 -27.26 19.63 -18.58
C SER A 120 -27.88 18.47 -19.37
N ARG A 121 -27.06 17.62 -19.98
CA ARG A 121 -27.48 16.42 -20.72
C ARG A 121 -27.59 15.16 -19.85
N LEU A 122 -27.04 15.17 -18.65
CA LEU A 122 -26.96 13.98 -17.78
C LEU A 122 -28.34 13.35 -17.52
N ARG A 123 -29.37 14.16 -17.25
CA ARG A 123 -30.73 13.63 -17.04
C ARG A 123 -31.25 12.84 -18.24
N ASN A 124 -31.10 13.37 -19.45
CA ASN A 124 -31.56 12.72 -20.68
C ASN A 124 -30.75 11.46 -20.94
N PHE A 125 -29.43 11.51 -20.75
CA PHE A 125 -28.55 10.36 -20.87
C PHE A 125 -28.98 9.18 -19.96
N VAL A 126 -29.24 9.47 -18.69
CA VAL A 126 -29.71 8.46 -17.72
C VAL A 126 -31.14 7.97 -18.08
N LYS A 127 -32.02 8.87 -18.53
CA LYS A 127 -33.39 8.53 -18.94
C LYS A 127 -33.42 7.58 -20.13
N GLU A 128 -32.59 7.78 -21.13
CA GLU A 128 -32.48 6.93 -22.31
C GLU A 128 -32.02 5.51 -21.98
N ARG A 129 -31.22 5.35 -20.94
CA ARG A 129 -30.66 4.05 -20.49
C ARG A 129 -31.53 3.38 -19.44
N ASP A 130 -32.34 4.13 -18.72
CA ASP A 130 -33.25 3.72 -17.64
C ASP A 130 -32.66 2.69 -16.66
N PRO A 131 -31.44 2.89 -16.10
CA PRO A 131 -30.79 1.94 -15.20
C PRO A 131 -31.67 1.69 -13.97
N LYS A 132 -31.78 0.43 -13.52
CA LYS A 132 -32.52 0.05 -12.33
C LYS A 132 -31.71 0.25 -11.05
N VAL A 133 -30.40 0.03 -11.15
CA VAL A 133 -29.44 0.18 -10.06
C VAL A 133 -28.33 1.13 -10.49
N ILE A 134 -28.11 2.20 -9.70
CA ILE A 134 -27.09 3.22 -9.97
C ILE A 134 -26.14 3.27 -8.78
N ALA A 135 -24.90 2.85 -8.96
CA ALA A 135 -23.85 3.00 -7.95
C ALA A 135 -23.27 4.41 -7.99
N VAL A 136 -23.02 5.00 -6.82
CA VAL A 136 -22.37 6.31 -6.66
C VAL A 136 -21.34 6.27 -5.55
N ASN A 137 -20.35 7.16 -5.61
CA ASN A 137 -19.24 7.21 -4.67
C ASN A 137 -19.63 7.75 -3.28
N MET A 138 -20.48 6.98 -2.60
CA MET A 138 -20.89 7.16 -1.19
C MET A 138 -20.54 5.89 -0.43
N SER A 139 -19.80 6.00 0.65
CA SER A 139 -19.40 4.86 1.48
C SER A 139 -19.40 5.21 2.96
N LYS A 140 -19.60 4.21 3.82
CA LYS A 140 -19.49 4.34 5.27
C LYS A 140 -18.09 4.03 5.79
N TRP A 141 -17.28 3.29 5.04
CA TRP A 141 -16.02 2.76 5.51
C TRP A 141 -14.91 2.74 4.44
N LEU A 142 -15.26 2.71 3.15
CA LEU A 142 -14.27 2.65 2.04
C LEU A 142 -14.01 4.03 1.48
N HIS A 143 -12.94 4.68 1.92
CA HIS A 143 -12.58 6.04 1.48
C HIS A 143 -12.46 6.18 -0.03
N ALA A 144 -11.94 5.16 -0.73
CA ALA A 144 -11.85 5.16 -2.19
C ALA A 144 -13.22 5.24 -2.91
N ALA A 145 -14.30 4.91 -2.21
CA ALA A 145 -15.66 4.97 -2.72
C ALA A 145 -16.52 6.08 -2.04
N ASP A 146 -15.91 7.04 -1.34
CA ASP A 146 -16.60 8.09 -0.57
C ASP A 146 -16.15 9.51 -0.96
N GLY A 147 -15.98 9.77 -2.24
CA GLY A 147 -15.60 11.09 -2.77
C GLY A 147 -16.78 12.04 -3.03
N LEU A 148 -18.03 11.58 -2.92
CA LEU A 148 -19.20 12.41 -3.20
C LEU A 148 -19.52 13.37 -2.05
N SER A 149 -19.19 14.66 -2.23
CA SER A 149 -19.53 15.67 -1.26
C SER A 149 -21.06 15.82 -1.08
N TYR A 150 -21.50 16.33 0.08
CA TYR A 150 -22.93 16.58 0.32
C TYR A 150 -23.56 17.51 -0.74
N MET A 151 -22.85 18.57 -1.15
CA MET A 151 -23.36 19.47 -2.21
C MET A 151 -23.36 18.78 -3.58
N GLY A 152 -22.38 17.93 -3.86
CA GLY A 152 -22.36 17.07 -5.05
C GLY A 152 -23.57 16.13 -5.09
N TYR A 153 -23.91 15.50 -3.95
CA TYR A 153 -25.10 14.68 -3.82
C TYR A 153 -26.40 15.44 -4.08
N LEU A 154 -26.57 16.60 -3.48
CA LEU A 154 -27.76 17.43 -3.71
C LEU A 154 -27.91 17.83 -5.18
N ARG A 155 -26.80 18.17 -5.84
CA ARG A 155 -26.77 18.53 -7.25
C ARG A 155 -27.08 17.30 -8.13
N LEU A 156 -26.43 16.18 -7.91
CA LEU A 156 -26.70 14.94 -8.62
C LEU A 156 -28.18 14.54 -8.51
N THR A 157 -28.74 14.51 -7.32
CA THR A 157 -30.15 14.13 -7.11
C THR A 157 -31.13 15.08 -7.76
N LYS A 158 -30.82 16.40 -7.78
CA LYS A 158 -31.61 17.41 -8.53
C LYS A 158 -31.57 17.13 -10.03
N VAL A 159 -30.41 16.82 -10.57
CA VAL A 159 -30.23 16.48 -11.98
C VAL A 159 -30.97 15.20 -12.33
N LEU A 160 -30.78 14.12 -11.58
CA LEU A 160 -31.39 12.81 -11.83
C LEU A 160 -32.92 12.83 -11.62
N GLY A 161 -33.43 13.61 -10.65
CA GLY A 161 -34.83 13.67 -10.27
C GLY A 161 -35.27 12.44 -9.47
N LYS A 162 -36.50 12.52 -8.90
CA LYS A 162 -37.02 11.57 -7.90
C LYS A 162 -36.96 10.10 -8.32
N LYS A 163 -37.19 9.79 -9.62
CA LYS A 163 -37.21 8.41 -10.12
C LYS A 163 -35.83 7.74 -9.93
N TYR A 164 -34.79 8.37 -10.40
CA TYR A 164 -33.43 7.78 -10.41
C TYR A 164 -32.72 7.95 -9.07
N THR A 165 -33.02 9.01 -8.31
CA THR A 165 -32.51 9.18 -6.95
C THR A 165 -32.86 7.97 -6.03
N LYS A 166 -34.03 7.36 -6.21
CA LYS A 166 -34.42 6.17 -5.45
C LYS A 166 -33.66 4.91 -5.80
N ARG A 167 -32.87 4.94 -6.88
CA ARG A 167 -32.09 3.79 -7.41
C ARG A 167 -30.61 3.89 -7.07
N LEU A 168 -30.21 4.96 -6.32
CA LEU A 168 -28.84 5.16 -5.92
C LEU A 168 -28.44 4.18 -4.82
N ILE A 169 -27.31 3.55 -4.99
CA ILE A 169 -26.64 2.71 -3.99
C ILE A 169 -25.17 3.10 -3.86
N SER A 170 -24.50 2.60 -2.81
CA SER A 170 -23.04 2.74 -2.67
C SER A 170 -22.28 2.04 -3.79
N SER A 171 -21.17 2.64 -4.23
CA SER A 171 -20.22 2.00 -5.16
C SER A 171 -19.15 1.14 -4.47
N GLU A 172 -19.24 0.90 -3.15
CA GLU A 172 -18.24 0.15 -2.38
C GLU A 172 -17.81 -1.15 -3.04
N ASN A 173 -18.78 -1.96 -3.45
CA ASN A 173 -18.51 -3.29 -4.00
C ASN A 173 -17.87 -3.22 -5.39
N VAL A 174 -18.39 -2.38 -6.30
CA VAL A 174 -17.82 -2.26 -7.65
C VAL A 174 -16.43 -1.65 -7.61
N VAL A 175 -16.17 -0.66 -6.74
CA VAL A 175 -14.84 -0.08 -6.52
C VAL A 175 -13.89 -1.12 -5.95
N THR A 176 -14.36 -1.93 -4.98
CA THR A 176 -13.58 -3.03 -4.43
C THR A 176 -13.16 -4.00 -5.52
N ASP A 177 -14.11 -4.55 -6.27
CA ASP A 177 -13.82 -5.54 -7.31
C ASP A 177 -12.97 -4.96 -8.44
N PHE A 178 -13.27 -3.74 -8.87
CA PHE A 178 -12.48 -3.04 -9.88
C PHE A 178 -11.02 -2.85 -9.47
N ARG A 179 -10.73 -2.51 -8.21
CA ARG A 179 -9.35 -2.33 -7.72
C ARG A 179 -8.64 -3.63 -7.39
N VAL A 180 -9.35 -4.60 -6.78
CA VAL A 180 -8.74 -5.85 -6.28
C VAL A 180 -8.39 -6.82 -7.41
N ARG A 181 -9.22 -6.89 -8.46
CA ARG A 181 -8.97 -7.75 -9.62
C ARG A 181 -7.91 -7.12 -10.52
N ARG A 182 -6.69 -7.64 -10.48
CA ARG A 182 -5.54 -7.06 -11.17
C ARG A 182 -5.39 -7.62 -12.59
N VAL A 183 -5.00 -6.73 -13.51
CA VAL A 183 -4.54 -7.11 -14.84
C VAL A 183 -3.04 -7.35 -14.84
N GLN A 184 -2.54 -8.05 -15.85
CA GLN A 184 -1.11 -8.43 -15.90
C GLN A 184 -0.19 -7.22 -15.93
N SER A 185 -0.55 -6.15 -16.64
CA SER A 185 0.24 -4.91 -16.68
C SER A 185 0.36 -4.23 -15.30
N GLU A 186 -0.70 -4.27 -14.47
CA GLU A 186 -0.64 -3.79 -13.07
C GLU A 186 0.35 -4.61 -12.25
N ILE A 187 0.27 -5.95 -12.35
CA ILE A 187 1.13 -6.86 -11.57
C ILE A 187 2.60 -6.62 -11.90
N ILE A 188 2.93 -6.49 -13.20
CA ILE A 188 4.30 -6.22 -13.65
C ILE A 188 4.79 -4.85 -13.15
N ALA A 189 3.99 -3.80 -13.31
CA ALA A 189 4.35 -2.46 -12.86
C ALA A 189 4.55 -2.39 -11.35
N PHE A 190 3.68 -3.04 -10.58
CA PHE A 190 3.77 -3.11 -9.12
C PHE A 190 5.00 -3.91 -8.66
N ALA A 191 5.29 -5.06 -9.27
CA ALA A 191 6.47 -5.85 -8.98
C ALA A 191 7.77 -5.07 -9.23
N ASN A 192 7.82 -4.31 -10.33
CA ASN A 192 8.96 -3.44 -10.62
C ASN A 192 9.14 -2.34 -9.57
N ALA A 193 8.05 -1.70 -9.13
CA ALA A 193 8.10 -0.70 -8.05
C ALA A 193 8.63 -1.31 -6.74
N CYS A 194 8.16 -2.51 -6.38
CA CYS A 194 8.64 -3.22 -5.20
C CYS A 194 10.14 -3.54 -5.27
N GLU A 195 10.64 -3.98 -6.41
CA GLU A 195 12.06 -4.32 -6.58
C GLU A 195 12.96 -3.07 -6.50
N ILE A 196 12.58 -1.96 -7.14
CA ILE A 196 13.32 -0.70 -7.04
C ILE A 196 13.35 -0.22 -5.58
N GLN A 197 12.21 -0.23 -4.89
CA GLN A 197 12.15 0.12 -3.48
C GLN A 197 13.08 -0.76 -2.64
N ARG A 198 13.05 -2.09 -2.85
CA ARG A 198 13.91 -3.03 -2.12
C ARG A 198 15.37 -2.68 -2.26
N GLN A 199 15.82 -2.40 -3.50
CA GLN A 199 17.21 -2.02 -3.76
C GLN A 199 17.59 -0.73 -3.03
N ILE A 200 16.76 0.31 -3.11
CA ILE A 200 17.02 1.58 -2.43
C ILE A 200 17.06 1.38 -0.91
N GLN A 201 16.11 0.64 -0.34
CA GLN A 201 16.01 0.43 1.10
C GLN A 201 17.18 -0.38 1.65
N GLU A 202 17.57 -1.46 0.99
CA GLU A 202 18.71 -2.29 1.41
C GLU A 202 20.05 -1.55 1.23
N GLU A 203 20.21 -0.76 0.18
CA GLU A 203 21.39 0.10 -0.01
C GLU A 203 21.47 1.19 1.07
N ALA A 204 20.35 1.87 1.35
CA ALA A 204 20.29 2.89 2.39
C ALA A 204 20.71 2.33 3.77
N ILE A 205 20.19 1.16 4.14
CA ILE A 205 20.58 0.48 5.38
C ILE A 205 22.08 0.18 5.39
N GLY A 206 22.64 -0.27 4.26
CA GLY A 206 24.07 -0.57 4.13
C GLY A 206 24.99 0.66 4.24
N ARG A 207 24.45 1.88 4.14
CA ARG A 207 25.21 3.15 4.29
C ARG A 207 25.36 3.60 5.72
N ILE A 208 24.68 2.97 6.67
CA ILE A 208 24.73 3.33 8.09
C ILE A 208 26.17 3.14 8.61
N GLN A 209 26.74 4.21 9.14
CA GLN A 209 28.03 4.23 9.85
C GLN A 209 27.76 4.45 11.34
N PRO A 210 27.98 3.42 12.20
CA PRO A 210 27.71 3.52 13.64
C PRO A 210 28.47 4.69 14.29
N GLY A 211 27.81 5.45 15.14
CA GLY A 211 28.36 6.62 15.82
C GLY A 211 28.44 7.90 14.96
N ILE A 212 28.03 7.83 13.69
CA ILE A 212 28.10 8.97 12.74
C ILE A 212 26.74 9.25 12.12
N THR A 213 26.14 8.25 11.47
CA THR A 213 24.93 8.41 10.66
C THR A 213 23.71 8.60 11.55
N THR A 214 22.93 9.63 11.27
CA THR A 214 21.65 9.88 11.92
C THR A 214 20.52 9.12 11.22
N ARG A 215 19.39 9.01 11.90
CA ARG A 215 18.18 8.40 11.34
C ARG A 215 17.67 9.16 10.11
N GLU A 216 17.69 10.49 10.16
CA GLU A 216 17.25 11.34 9.05
C GLU A 216 18.21 11.32 7.85
N ASP A 217 19.52 11.17 8.06
CA ASP A 217 20.48 11.06 6.94
C ASP A 217 20.10 9.91 6.00
N ILE A 218 19.72 8.76 6.57
CA ILE A 218 19.29 7.58 5.80
C ILE A 218 17.94 7.82 5.12
N GLY A 219 17.00 8.44 5.85
CA GLY A 219 15.69 8.76 5.32
C GLY A 219 15.76 9.69 4.11
N TRP A 220 16.45 10.82 4.25
CA TRP A 220 16.60 11.80 3.16
C TRP A 220 17.37 11.24 1.98
N TRP A 221 18.44 10.48 2.22
CA TRP A 221 19.14 9.82 1.12
C TRP A 221 18.23 8.89 0.31
N ALA A 222 17.41 8.09 0.99
CA ALA A 222 16.50 7.17 0.30
C ALA A 222 15.41 7.92 -0.47
N GLU A 223 14.88 9.03 0.07
CA GLU A 223 13.90 9.86 -0.62
C GLU A 223 14.47 10.51 -1.88
N ASP A 224 15.74 10.94 -1.86
CA ASP A 224 16.43 11.42 -3.06
C ASP A 224 16.53 10.33 -4.14
N GLN A 225 16.83 9.08 -3.75
CA GLN A 225 16.87 7.95 -4.70
C GLN A 225 15.48 7.65 -5.31
N LEU A 226 14.40 7.81 -4.55
CA LEU A 226 13.04 7.67 -5.08
C LEU A 226 12.72 8.71 -6.15
N ILE A 227 13.09 9.97 -5.91
CA ILE A 227 12.89 11.06 -6.90
C ILE A 227 13.63 10.72 -8.20
N LEU A 228 14.87 10.23 -8.12
CA LEU A 228 15.65 9.80 -9.27
C LEU A 228 14.99 8.60 -10.01
N SER A 229 14.20 7.81 -9.31
CA SER A 229 13.47 6.65 -9.85
C SER A 229 12.03 7.00 -10.27
N ALA A 230 11.65 8.28 -10.32
CA ALA A 230 10.29 8.77 -10.58
C ALA A 230 9.24 8.20 -9.61
N MET A 231 9.62 8.02 -8.37
CA MET A 231 8.79 7.57 -7.26
C MET A 231 8.77 8.62 -6.15
N VAL A 232 7.82 8.49 -5.23
CA VAL A 232 7.75 9.34 -4.04
C VAL A 232 7.45 8.48 -2.80
N PRO A 233 7.84 8.94 -1.59
CA PRO A 233 7.46 8.26 -0.35
C PRO A 233 5.94 8.15 -0.21
N ARG A 234 5.45 7.01 0.26
CA ARG A 234 4.01 6.78 0.43
C ARG A 234 3.37 7.69 1.47
N PHE A 235 4.04 7.92 2.59
CA PHE A 235 3.52 8.67 3.74
C PHE A 235 3.95 10.15 3.76
N GLY A 236 4.39 10.68 2.63
CA GLY A 236 4.95 12.02 2.52
C GLY A 236 6.46 12.06 2.80
N GLN A 237 7.06 13.17 2.41
CA GLN A 237 8.50 13.40 2.60
C GLN A 237 8.75 13.83 4.04
N ASN A 238 9.49 13.04 4.80
CA ASN A 238 9.78 13.31 6.21
C ASN A 238 11.16 12.83 6.68
N GLY A 239 11.99 12.28 5.77
CA GLY A 239 13.33 11.81 6.09
C GLY A 239 13.39 10.70 7.14
N SER A 240 12.35 9.86 7.24
CA SER A 240 12.28 8.84 8.29
C SER A 240 13.06 7.58 7.91
N GLY A 241 14.28 7.46 8.40
CA GLY A 241 15.08 6.24 8.29
C GLY A 241 14.63 5.11 9.23
N PRO A 242 15.38 3.99 9.29
CA PRO A 242 15.06 2.81 10.11
C PRO A 242 14.80 3.14 11.58
N SER A 243 13.77 2.53 12.14
CA SER A 243 13.47 2.62 13.57
C SER A 243 14.29 1.62 14.37
N VAL A 244 14.72 1.99 15.58
CA VAL A 244 15.48 1.13 16.48
C VAL A 244 14.51 0.32 17.34
N LEU A 245 14.47 -1.00 17.16
CA LEU A 245 13.68 -1.92 17.96
C LEU A 245 14.36 -2.27 19.28
N TYR A 246 15.68 -2.28 19.28
CA TYR A 246 16.49 -2.55 20.45
C TYR A 246 17.80 -1.78 20.42
N THR A 247 18.23 -1.27 21.57
CA THR A 247 19.54 -0.64 21.77
C THR A 247 20.05 -0.93 23.18
N GLU A 248 21.35 -1.01 23.32
CA GLU A 248 22.05 -1.05 24.61
C GLU A 248 22.47 0.34 25.12
N ALA A 249 22.22 1.39 24.34
CA ALA A 249 22.55 2.74 24.73
C ALA A 249 21.92 3.11 26.08
N LYS A 250 22.77 3.57 27.02
CA LYS A 250 22.36 3.92 28.38
C LYS A 250 21.61 5.26 28.35
N ASN A 251 20.62 5.40 29.23
CA ASN A 251 19.86 6.67 29.47
C ASN A 251 18.77 7.02 28.44
N LEU A 252 18.22 6.05 27.72
CA LEU A 252 17.05 6.32 26.92
C LEU A 252 15.79 6.37 27.77
N THR A 253 15.06 7.46 27.71
CA THR A 253 13.76 7.61 28.35
C THR A 253 12.77 6.62 27.72
N LYS A 254 12.18 5.74 28.52
CA LYS A 254 11.12 4.84 28.03
C LYS A 254 9.94 5.70 27.58
N SER A 255 9.58 5.57 26.30
CA SER A 255 8.39 6.24 25.78
C SER A 255 7.14 5.56 26.34
N LYS A 256 6.19 6.35 26.79
CA LYS A 256 4.81 5.89 27.09
C LYS A 256 4.02 5.87 25.78
N GLY A 257 4.43 5.08 24.82
CA GLY A 257 3.78 5.01 23.52
C GLY A 257 3.07 3.70 23.28
N THR A 258 2.11 3.74 22.42
CA THR A 258 1.03 2.79 22.28
C THR A 258 1.38 1.44 21.66
N PHE A 259 2.34 1.26 20.83
CA PHE A 259 2.56 0.00 20.11
C PHE A 259 3.88 -0.74 20.43
N GLY A 260 4.75 -0.16 21.21
CA GLY A 260 6.09 -0.69 21.33
C GLY A 260 6.61 -0.90 22.75
N GLU A 261 5.90 -0.46 23.76
CA GLU A 261 6.44 -0.46 25.13
C GLU A 261 6.63 -1.84 25.73
N THR A 262 5.80 -2.80 25.36
CA THR A 262 5.83 -4.15 25.91
C THR A 262 6.54 -5.15 25.02
N THR A 263 6.65 -4.90 23.72
CA THR A 263 7.12 -5.90 22.77
C THR A 263 8.31 -5.47 21.91
N ALA A 264 8.36 -4.22 21.47
CA ALA A 264 9.36 -3.75 20.51
C ALA A 264 10.44 -2.84 21.11
N GLY A 265 10.29 -2.36 22.34
CA GLY A 265 11.31 -1.54 22.99
C GLY A 265 11.56 -0.16 22.38
N PHE A 266 10.63 0.38 21.57
CA PHE A 266 10.76 1.72 21.01
C PHE A 266 10.89 2.76 22.12
N SER A 267 11.93 3.55 22.07
CA SER A 267 12.12 4.71 22.93
C SER A 267 11.79 5.98 22.13
N SER A 268 11.30 7.02 22.83
CA SER A 268 11.10 8.32 22.20
C SER A 268 12.42 8.89 21.64
N GLU A 269 13.53 8.59 22.29
CA GLU A 269 14.85 9.06 21.89
C GLU A 269 15.32 8.41 20.58
N THR A 270 15.11 7.11 20.40
CA THR A 270 15.54 6.39 19.20
C THR A 270 14.65 6.68 17.98
N ARG A 271 13.52 7.37 18.17
CA ARG A 271 12.65 7.85 17.10
C ARG A 271 12.95 9.25 16.61
N LYS A 272 13.81 9.99 17.32
CA LYS A 272 14.19 11.33 16.90
C LYS A 272 14.92 11.31 15.55
N PRO A 273 14.72 12.31 14.70
CA PRO A 273 15.42 12.41 13.42
C PRO A 273 16.94 12.40 13.58
N ASP A 274 17.44 13.08 14.61
CA ASP A 274 18.86 13.24 14.94
C ASP A 274 19.46 12.07 15.74
N TYR A 275 18.73 10.98 15.94
CA TYR A 275 19.28 9.80 16.59
C TYR A 275 20.42 9.21 15.75
N ILE A 276 21.62 9.13 16.36
CA ILE A 276 22.80 8.52 15.74
C ILE A 276 22.80 7.02 16.02
N TYR A 277 22.80 6.21 14.99
CA TYR A 277 22.82 4.75 15.12
C TYR A 277 24.06 4.27 15.85
N GLN A 278 23.87 3.31 16.78
CA GLN A 278 24.92 2.79 17.65
C GLN A 278 25.20 1.32 17.36
N ARG A 279 26.41 0.88 17.68
CA ARG A 279 26.75 -0.55 17.66
C ARG A 279 25.84 -1.31 18.64
N GLY A 280 25.31 -2.46 18.20
CA GLY A 280 24.34 -3.25 18.96
C GLY A 280 22.88 -2.88 18.72
N ASP A 281 22.59 -1.85 17.91
CA ASP A 281 21.22 -1.50 17.54
C ASP A 281 20.62 -2.57 16.63
N PHE A 282 19.38 -2.99 16.92
CA PHE A 282 18.55 -3.79 16.05
C PHE A 282 17.46 -2.91 15.44
N LEU A 283 17.41 -2.88 14.11
CA LEU A 283 16.62 -1.95 13.33
C LEU A 283 15.48 -2.66 12.60
N SER A 284 14.38 -1.90 12.42
CA SER A 284 13.32 -2.24 11.48
C SER A 284 12.93 -1.00 10.68
N TRP A 285 12.82 -1.13 9.39
CA TRP A 285 12.39 -0.06 8.53
C TRP A 285 11.13 -0.46 7.77
N ASP A 286 10.02 0.09 8.22
CA ASP A 286 8.73 0.08 7.58
C ASP A 286 8.69 1.23 6.58
N TRP A 287 8.62 0.91 5.31
CA TRP A 287 8.71 1.92 4.27
C TRP A 287 7.90 1.54 3.04
N GLY A 288 7.15 2.50 2.52
CA GLY A 288 6.34 2.36 1.32
C GLY A 288 6.62 3.48 0.33
N VAL A 289 6.44 3.19 -0.95
CA VAL A 289 6.59 4.17 -2.03
C VAL A 289 5.31 4.25 -2.86
N ARG A 290 5.13 5.39 -3.54
CA ARG A 290 4.11 5.58 -4.57
C ARG A 290 4.76 5.59 -5.94
N TYR A 291 4.19 4.79 -6.83
CA TYR A 291 4.56 4.74 -8.23
C TYR A 291 3.30 4.59 -9.08
N LEU A 292 3.09 5.47 -10.04
CA LEU A 292 1.82 5.57 -10.78
C LEU A 292 0.65 5.75 -9.79
N ASN A 293 -0.35 4.83 -9.83
CA ASN A 293 -1.42 4.78 -8.84
C ASN A 293 -1.18 3.72 -7.75
N PHE A 294 0.01 3.13 -7.66
CA PHE A 294 0.34 2.09 -6.69
C PHE A 294 0.92 2.64 -5.41
N GLY A 295 0.66 1.92 -4.30
CA GLY A 295 1.36 2.07 -3.03
C GLY A 295 1.92 0.73 -2.60
N THR A 296 3.20 0.68 -2.30
CA THR A 296 3.88 -0.50 -1.73
C THR A 296 3.95 -0.39 -0.21
N ASP A 297 4.22 -1.51 0.47
CA ASP A 297 4.40 -1.54 1.92
C ASP A 297 5.18 -2.77 2.34
N TYR A 298 6.41 -2.59 2.84
CA TYR A 298 7.15 -3.71 3.40
C TYR A 298 8.27 -3.30 4.35
N LYS A 299 8.78 -4.28 5.10
CA LYS A 299 9.78 -4.05 6.14
C LYS A 299 11.10 -4.77 5.86
N ARG A 300 12.20 -4.15 6.31
CA ARG A 300 13.52 -4.77 6.38
C ARG A 300 14.06 -4.65 7.79
N ASN A 301 14.76 -5.70 8.23
CA ASN A 301 15.39 -5.75 9.54
C ASN A 301 16.91 -5.77 9.40
N ALA A 302 17.60 -5.01 10.25
CA ALA A 302 19.04 -4.92 10.24
C ALA A 302 19.63 -4.94 11.66
N TYR A 303 20.86 -5.38 11.80
CA TYR A 303 21.60 -5.37 13.07
C TYR A 303 22.99 -4.76 12.86
N ILE A 304 23.34 -3.80 13.71
CA ILE A 304 24.65 -3.16 13.72
C ILE A 304 25.55 -3.98 14.66
N LEU A 305 26.59 -4.59 14.10
CA LEU A 305 27.50 -5.42 14.87
C LEU A 305 28.20 -4.62 15.96
N LYS A 306 28.34 -5.21 17.15
CA LYS A 306 29.24 -4.70 18.18
C LYS A 306 30.69 -4.95 17.78
N GLU A 307 31.60 -4.28 18.44
CA GLU A 307 33.02 -4.49 18.24
C GLU A 307 33.40 -5.96 18.52
N GLY A 308 34.07 -6.59 17.56
CA GLY A 308 34.44 -8.01 17.62
C GLY A 308 33.35 -9.01 17.23
N GLU A 309 32.11 -8.58 16.99
CA GLU A 309 31.07 -9.46 16.47
C GLU A 309 31.22 -9.66 14.97
N THR A 310 30.90 -10.88 14.51
CA THR A 310 30.82 -11.24 13.06
C THR A 310 29.43 -11.67 12.64
N LYS A 311 28.51 -11.81 13.57
CA LYS A 311 27.12 -12.24 13.39
C LYS A 311 26.24 -11.67 14.51
N PRO A 312 24.91 -11.60 14.32
CA PRO A 312 23.99 -11.19 15.37
C PRO A 312 24.04 -12.13 16.58
N PRO A 313 23.59 -11.68 17.77
CA PRO A 313 23.38 -12.55 18.93
C PRO A 313 22.54 -13.77 18.57
N ALA A 314 22.85 -14.91 19.18
CA ALA A 314 22.18 -16.17 18.87
C ALA A 314 20.67 -16.11 19.13
N GLY A 315 20.25 -15.43 20.21
CA GLY A 315 18.84 -15.21 20.53
C GLY A 315 18.13 -14.35 19.50
N LEU A 316 18.79 -13.31 18.96
CA LEU A 316 18.22 -12.49 17.89
C LEU A 316 18.05 -13.31 16.60
N GLN A 317 19.07 -14.08 16.22
CA GLN A 317 18.97 -14.96 15.04
C GLN A 317 17.86 -16.01 15.23
N HIS A 318 17.73 -16.58 16.44
CA HIS A 318 16.65 -17.49 16.77
C HIS A 318 15.29 -16.81 16.64
N ALA A 319 15.12 -15.60 17.18
CA ALA A 319 13.87 -14.84 17.08
C ALA A 319 13.48 -14.57 15.61
N PHE A 320 14.45 -14.19 14.78
CA PHE A 320 14.23 -13.98 13.35
C PHE A 320 13.82 -15.29 12.64
N ASN A 321 14.50 -16.40 12.94
CA ASN A 321 14.16 -17.70 12.37
C ASN A 321 12.75 -18.15 12.74
N ARG A 322 12.29 -17.89 14.00
CA ARG A 322 10.89 -18.13 14.39
C ARG A 322 9.92 -17.35 13.52
N GLY A 323 10.26 -16.12 13.13
CA GLY A 323 9.49 -15.35 12.15
C GLY A 323 9.43 -16.01 10.78
N LEU A 324 10.55 -16.52 10.26
CA LEU A 324 10.59 -17.24 8.98
C LEU A 324 9.78 -18.56 9.00
N GLU A 325 9.77 -19.27 10.13
CA GLU A 325 8.93 -20.45 10.33
C GLU A 325 7.45 -20.08 10.32
N ALA A 326 7.07 -19.03 11.06
CA ALA A 326 5.71 -18.49 11.08
C ALA A 326 5.23 -18.13 9.65
N ARG A 327 6.09 -17.48 8.85
CA ARG A 327 5.79 -17.14 7.46
C ARG A 327 5.41 -18.36 6.62
N LYS A 328 6.11 -19.47 6.78
CA LYS A 328 5.80 -20.70 6.04
C LYS A 328 4.41 -21.25 6.40
N ILE A 329 4.05 -21.18 7.69
CA ILE A 329 2.74 -21.64 8.17
C ILE A 329 1.63 -20.73 7.62
N ILE A 330 1.75 -19.42 7.80
CA ILE A 330 0.77 -18.42 7.35
C ILE A 330 0.56 -18.54 5.84
N ARG A 331 1.65 -18.54 5.06
CA ARG A 331 1.61 -18.63 3.60
C ARG A 331 0.83 -19.84 3.10
N LYS A 332 0.96 -21.00 3.76
CA LYS A 332 0.29 -22.25 3.37
C LYS A 332 -1.25 -22.15 3.42
N HIS A 333 -1.78 -21.27 4.28
CA HIS A 333 -3.21 -21.19 4.56
C HIS A 333 -3.90 -20.06 3.74
N ILE A 334 -3.17 -19.10 3.21
CA ILE A 334 -3.75 -18.04 2.37
C ILE A 334 -4.05 -18.60 0.98
N LYS A 335 -5.34 -18.58 0.60
CA LYS A 335 -5.84 -19.13 -0.68
C LYS A 335 -6.91 -18.22 -1.25
N ALA A 336 -6.93 -18.09 -2.58
CA ALA A 336 -8.04 -17.47 -3.30
C ALA A 336 -9.34 -18.28 -3.15
N GLY A 337 -10.47 -17.59 -3.18
CA GLY A 337 -11.80 -18.19 -3.08
C GLY A 337 -12.28 -18.44 -1.65
N VAL A 338 -11.50 -18.09 -0.62
CA VAL A 338 -11.86 -18.30 0.79
C VAL A 338 -12.06 -16.94 1.49
N PRO A 339 -13.10 -16.79 2.35
CA PRO A 339 -13.29 -15.59 3.16
C PRO A 339 -12.12 -15.35 4.13
N ALA A 340 -11.73 -14.09 4.31
CA ALA A 340 -10.55 -13.74 5.12
C ALA A 340 -10.63 -14.22 6.57
N HIS A 341 -11.81 -14.22 7.20
CA HIS A 341 -11.99 -14.70 8.58
C HIS A 341 -11.72 -16.20 8.71
N GLU A 342 -12.14 -17.00 7.73
CA GLU A 342 -11.87 -18.45 7.73
C GLU A 342 -10.38 -18.75 7.55
N VAL A 343 -9.71 -17.97 6.69
CA VAL A 343 -8.25 -18.06 6.51
C VAL A 343 -7.52 -17.66 7.79
N LEU A 344 -7.94 -16.58 8.45
CA LEU A 344 -7.35 -16.14 9.73
C LEU A 344 -7.50 -17.22 10.81
N GLU A 345 -8.69 -17.80 10.96
CA GLU A 345 -8.94 -18.88 11.93
C GLU A 345 -8.07 -20.11 11.64
N ALA A 346 -7.95 -20.52 10.39
CA ALA A 346 -7.11 -21.64 9.99
C ALA A 346 -5.63 -21.38 10.28
N ILE A 347 -5.15 -20.14 10.08
CA ILE A 347 -3.79 -19.72 10.42
C ILE A 347 -3.58 -19.80 11.93
N VAL A 348 -4.50 -19.26 12.73
CA VAL A 348 -4.37 -19.26 14.20
C VAL A 348 -4.26 -20.69 14.73
N ILE A 349 -5.16 -21.59 14.31
CA ILE A 349 -5.15 -22.99 14.69
C ILE A 349 -3.81 -23.66 14.30
N ALA A 350 -3.33 -23.42 13.09
CA ALA A 350 -2.07 -24.03 12.63
C ALA A 350 -0.85 -23.49 13.38
N MET A 351 -0.80 -22.21 13.68
CA MET A 351 0.28 -21.58 14.44
C MET A 351 0.33 -22.05 15.88
N GLU A 352 -0.82 -22.17 16.55
CA GLU A 352 -0.91 -22.68 17.92
C GLU A 352 -0.46 -24.13 18.02
N LYS A 353 -0.77 -24.95 17.01
CA LYS A 353 -0.29 -26.34 16.93
C LYS A 353 1.23 -26.42 16.85
N GLU A 354 1.89 -25.43 16.23
CA GLU A 354 3.37 -25.33 16.14
C GLU A 354 3.97 -24.57 17.34
N GLY A 355 3.19 -24.39 18.40
CA GLY A 355 3.65 -23.84 19.68
C GLY A 355 3.74 -22.32 19.76
N TYR A 356 3.11 -21.59 18.82
CA TYR A 356 2.93 -20.14 18.96
C TYR A 356 1.72 -19.83 19.84
N VAL A 357 1.67 -18.61 20.36
CA VAL A 357 0.53 -18.09 21.11
C VAL A 357 -0.05 -16.91 20.33
N TYR A 358 -1.33 -16.97 20.01
CA TYR A 358 -1.99 -15.87 19.29
C TYR A 358 -2.11 -14.64 20.18
N THR A 359 -1.61 -13.51 19.69
CA THR A 359 -1.70 -12.19 20.33
C THR A 359 -2.35 -11.25 19.32
N PRO A 360 -3.70 -11.18 19.28
CA PRO A 360 -4.38 -10.36 18.28
C PRO A 360 -4.00 -8.88 18.42
N TYR A 361 -3.95 -8.17 17.31
CA TYR A 361 -3.75 -6.71 17.30
C TYR A 361 -4.93 -5.95 17.88
N SER A 362 -5.98 -6.66 18.32
CA SER A 362 -7.18 -6.05 18.83
C SER A 362 -6.83 -5.14 20.00
N ASP A 363 -6.81 -3.89 19.74
CA ASP A 363 -6.51 -2.90 20.76
C ASP A 363 -5.23 -3.29 21.53
N ILE A 364 -4.29 -2.52 21.49
CA ILE A 364 -3.17 -2.49 22.40
C ILE A 364 -3.72 -2.39 23.84
N GLY A 365 -4.76 -3.17 24.04
CA GLY A 365 -5.50 -3.26 25.28
C GLY A 365 -4.69 -4.05 26.31
N SER A 366 -5.20 -4.04 27.53
CA SER A 366 -4.65 -4.79 28.66
C SER A 366 -4.47 -6.27 28.36
N ILE A 367 -5.34 -6.89 27.55
CA ILE A 367 -5.33 -8.33 27.25
C ILE A 367 -4.08 -8.75 26.47
N ASP A 368 -3.71 -8.04 25.42
CA ASP A 368 -2.50 -8.39 24.64
C ASP A 368 -1.23 -8.19 25.46
N LYS A 369 -1.19 -7.14 26.29
CA LYS A 369 -0.11 -6.94 27.25
C LYS A 369 -0.01 -8.08 28.26
N GLU A 370 -1.14 -8.55 28.77
CA GLU A 370 -1.20 -9.68 29.69
C GLU A 370 -0.71 -10.98 29.05
N ILE A 371 -1.12 -11.27 27.80
CA ILE A 371 -0.65 -12.45 27.04
C ILE A 371 0.87 -12.35 26.81
N ILE A 372 1.36 -11.20 26.35
CA ILE A 372 2.79 -10.99 26.10
C ILE A 372 3.59 -11.07 27.39
N ASN A 373 3.11 -10.52 28.48
CA ASN A 373 3.73 -10.62 29.79
C ASN A 373 3.71 -12.07 30.33
N ALA A 374 2.60 -12.79 30.14
CA ALA A 374 2.46 -14.18 30.54
C ALA A 374 3.38 -15.15 29.77
N LEU A 375 3.80 -14.77 28.55
CA LEU A 375 4.84 -15.50 27.83
C LEU A 375 6.20 -15.47 28.56
N GLY A 376 6.52 -14.37 29.29
CA GLY A 376 7.73 -14.22 30.12
C GLY A 376 9.01 -14.71 29.43
N GLU A 377 9.87 -15.40 30.18
CA GLU A 377 11.06 -16.12 29.67
C GLU A 377 10.71 -17.47 29.02
N ASN A 378 9.42 -17.75 28.83
CA ASN A 378 8.98 -19.00 28.27
C ASN A 378 9.49 -19.16 26.82
N LYS A 379 9.76 -20.39 26.43
CA LYS A 379 10.26 -20.74 25.08
C LYS A 379 9.25 -20.54 23.97
N LYS A 380 7.97 -20.29 24.29
CA LYS A 380 6.92 -20.02 23.31
C LYS A 380 7.07 -18.62 22.72
N SER A 381 6.90 -18.52 21.42
CA SER A 381 6.77 -17.24 20.73
C SER A 381 5.31 -16.84 20.60
N GLY A 382 4.99 -15.57 20.82
CA GLY A 382 3.70 -14.99 20.44
C GLY A 382 3.69 -14.64 18.96
N PHE A 383 2.50 -14.46 18.37
CA PHE A 383 2.36 -13.93 17.01
C PHE A 383 1.11 -13.08 16.86
N SER A 384 1.19 -12.10 15.99
CA SER A 384 0.07 -11.28 15.52
C SER A 384 0.07 -11.27 13.99
N ILE A 385 -1.07 -11.05 13.36
CA ILE A 385 -1.20 -11.05 11.91
C ILE A 385 -2.04 -9.86 11.46
N ASP A 386 -1.58 -9.19 10.41
CA ASP A 386 -2.27 -8.11 9.71
C ASP A 386 -1.94 -8.13 8.22
N CYS A 387 -2.23 -9.24 7.53
CA CYS A 387 -2.12 -9.22 6.08
C CYS A 387 -3.26 -8.39 5.49
N HIS A 388 -2.92 -7.31 4.81
CA HIS A 388 -3.90 -6.32 4.35
C HIS A 388 -3.84 -6.06 2.84
N PRO A 389 -4.93 -5.56 2.23
CA PRO A 389 -4.97 -5.22 0.82
C PRO A 389 -3.92 -4.17 0.47
N LEU A 390 -3.37 -4.28 -0.74
CA LEU A 390 -2.32 -3.41 -1.23
C LEU A 390 -2.43 -3.23 -2.75
N GLY A 391 -1.67 -2.31 -3.30
CA GLY A 391 -1.50 -2.14 -4.72
C GLY A 391 -2.06 -0.86 -5.32
N ASN A 392 -2.92 -0.10 -4.62
CA ASN A 392 -3.28 1.26 -5.02
C ASN A 392 -2.81 2.28 -3.98
N THR A 393 -2.89 3.56 -4.31
CA THR A 393 -2.57 4.62 -3.35
C THR A 393 -3.49 4.55 -2.14
N GLY A 394 -2.90 4.52 -0.96
CA GLY A 394 -3.55 4.20 0.28
C GLY A 394 -2.96 2.94 0.90
N ASN A 395 -3.26 2.64 2.13
CA ASN A 395 -2.88 1.40 2.81
C ASN A 395 -3.97 0.94 3.76
N GLY A 396 -3.87 -0.32 4.17
CA GLY A 396 -4.68 -0.87 5.24
C GLY A 396 -6.16 -0.50 5.14
N ASP A 397 -6.55 0.59 5.80
CA ASP A 397 -7.95 1.00 5.89
C ASP A 397 -8.49 1.71 4.65
N THR A 398 -7.64 2.22 3.79
CA THR A 398 -8.04 2.90 2.55
C THR A 398 -8.08 1.97 1.33
N GLU A 399 -7.42 0.82 1.38
CA GLU A 399 -7.43 -0.16 0.31
C GLU A 399 -8.64 -1.08 0.40
N PRO A 400 -9.36 -1.34 -0.70
CA PRO A 400 -10.47 -2.28 -0.71
C PRO A 400 -10.00 -3.73 -0.70
N GLY A 401 -10.86 -4.63 -0.22
CA GLY A 401 -10.66 -6.06 -0.30
C GLY A 401 -10.55 -6.78 1.05
N ALA A 402 -10.22 -8.06 0.98
CA ALA A 402 -10.07 -8.93 2.13
C ALA A 402 -8.87 -8.53 3.00
N ARG A 403 -9.00 -8.59 4.34
CA ARG A 403 -7.92 -8.34 5.30
C ARG A 403 -7.91 -9.42 6.37
N LEU A 404 -6.74 -9.98 6.61
CA LEU A 404 -6.49 -10.98 7.65
C LEU A 404 -6.03 -10.27 8.93
N ALA A 405 -6.97 -9.65 9.63
CA ALA A 405 -6.71 -8.96 10.88
C ALA A 405 -7.93 -9.01 11.80
N PRO A 406 -7.76 -9.20 13.13
CA PRO A 406 -8.89 -9.36 14.05
C PRO A 406 -9.73 -8.09 14.22
N PHE A 407 -9.17 -6.91 14.02
CA PHE A 407 -9.81 -5.62 14.18
C PHE A 407 -10.54 -5.12 12.92
N SER A 408 -10.35 -5.76 11.76
CA SER A 408 -10.94 -5.31 10.49
C SER A 408 -12.25 -6.03 10.16
N ILE A 409 -13.26 -5.88 11.02
CA ILE A 409 -14.53 -6.64 10.98
C ILE A 409 -15.23 -6.55 9.62
N HIS A 410 -15.23 -5.39 8.97
CA HIS A 410 -15.87 -5.21 7.66
C HIS A 410 -15.18 -6.01 6.56
N ARG A 411 -13.84 -6.11 6.61
CA ARG A 411 -13.02 -6.72 5.57
C ARG A 411 -12.80 -8.22 5.75
N GLN A 412 -13.00 -8.74 6.96
CA GLN A 412 -12.89 -10.18 7.24
C GLN A 412 -13.91 -11.02 6.46
N LYS A 413 -15.03 -10.45 6.07
CA LYS A 413 -16.09 -11.14 5.31
C LYS A 413 -15.80 -11.22 3.81
N PHE A 414 -14.89 -10.41 3.30
CA PHE A 414 -14.53 -10.46 1.89
C PHE A 414 -13.77 -11.74 1.57
N THR A 415 -14.10 -12.32 0.42
CA THR A 415 -13.36 -13.43 -0.16
C THR A 415 -12.06 -12.93 -0.75
N ILE A 416 -10.97 -13.62 -0.47
CA ILE A 416 -9.68 -13.34 -1.10
C ILE A 416 -9.79 -13.68 -2.59
N GLN A 417 -9.62 -12.69 -3.45
CA GLN A 417 -9.70 -12.87 -4.90
C GLN A 417 -8.37 -13.40 -5.46
N SER A 418 -8.45 -14.08 -6.62
CA SER A 418 -7.25 -14.36 -7.40
C SER A 418 -6.63 -13.05 -7.93
N ASN A 419 -5.31 -12.99 -8.02
CA ASN A 419 -4.54 -11.81 -8.38
C ASN A 419 -4.68 -10.62 -7.40
N HIS A 420 -5.11 -10.90 -6.17
CA HIS A 420 -5.15 -9.87 -5.12
C HIS A 420 -3.75 -9.59 -4.58
N LEU A 421 -3.38 -8.32 -4.53
CA LEU A 421 -2.12 -7.86 -3.95
C LEU A 421 -2.28 -7.59 -2.45
N PHE A 422 -1.36 -8.12 -1.67
CA PHE A 422 -1.32 -7.99 -0.22
C PHE A 422 0.04 -7.53 0.31
N ALA A 423 0.05 -6.75 1.39
CA ALA A 423 1.13 -6.74 2.34
C ALA A 423 1.01 -7.99 3.23
N PHE A 424 2.00 -8.85 3.18
CA PHE A 424 2.08 -10.04 4.02
C PHE A 424 2.69 -9.66 5.35
N GLU A 425 1.89 -9.00 6.19
CA GLU A 425 2.32 -8.46 7.46
C GLU A 425 1.96 -9.39 8.62
N TYR A 426 2.95 -9.68 9.45
CA TYR A 426 2.78 -10.41 10.71
C TYR A 426 3.94 -10.10 11.65
N MET A 427 3.73 -10.30 12.93
CA MET A 427 4.70 -10.03 13.97
C MET A 427 4.93 -11.28 14.82
N VAL A 428 6.19 -11.56 15.19
CA VAL A 428 6.54 -12.65 16.08
C VAL A 428 7.27 -12.11 17.31
N HIS A 429 6.78 -12.48 18.50
CA HIS A 429 7.27 -12.01 19.78
C HIS A 429 8.10 -13.09 20.44
N THR A 430 9.43 -12.95 20.45
CA THR A 430 10.34 -13.98 20.94
C THR A 430 11.27 -13.44 22.03
N TRP A 431 11.51 -14.22 23.08
CA TRP A 431 12.48 -13.90 24.13
C TRP A 431 13.91 -13.99 23.60
N ILE A 432 14.70 -12.98 23.89
CA ILE A 432 16.13 -12.92 23.55
C ILE A 432 16.92 -12.95 24.85
N PRO A 433 17.57 -14.08 25.18
CA PRO A 433 18.27 -14.25 26.46
C PRO A 433 19.38 -13.22 26.69
N GLU A 434 20.14 -12.88 25.65
CA GLU A 434 21.24 -11.93 25.71
C GLU A 434 20.77 -10.53 26.10
N TRP A 435 19.53 -10.18 25.81
CA TRP A 435 18.95 -8.89 26.10
C TRP A 435 18.02 -8.88 27.31
N GLY A 436 17.74 -10.08 27.87
CA GLY A 436 16.83 -10.24 28.99
C GLY A 436 15.42 -9.67 28.72
N LYS A 437 14.97 -9.71 27.46
CA LYS A 437 13.65 -9.20 27.07
C LYS A 437 13.08 -9.89 25.83
N ARG A 438 11.79 -9.74 25.66
CA ARG A 438 11.06 -10.18 24.48
C ARG A 438 11.08 -9.07 23.42
N ILE A 439 11.36 -9.43 22.17
CA ILE A 439 11.34 -8.51 21.04
C ILE A 439 10.27 -8.96 20.05
N SER A 440 9.54 -8.00 19.54
CA SER A 440 8.61 -8.19 18.43
C SER A 440 9.32 -7.86 17.13
N ILE A 441 9.51 -8.87 16.29
CA ILE A 441 10.04 -8.66 14.94
C ILE A 441 8.86 -8.63 14.00
N ASN A 442 8.67 -7.52 13.34
CA ASN A 442 7.66 -7.34 12.31
C ASN A 442 8.24 -7.71 10.95
N PHE A 443 7.53 -8.58 10.25
CA PHE A 443 7.83 -9.02 8.89
C PHE A 443 6.72 -8.52 7.98
N GLU A 444 7.12 -7.94 6.88
CA GLU A 444 6.19 -7.49 5.85
C GLU A 444 6.85 -7.52 4.49
N ASP A 445 6.16 -8.13 3.54
CA ASP A 445 6.56 -8.20 2.14
C ASP A 445 5.31 -8.15 1.26
N ASN A 446 5.43 -7.49 0.09
CA ASN A 446 4.32 -7.50 -0.85
C ASN A 446 4.28 -8.83 -1.62
N HIS A 447 3.08 -9.33 -1.81
CA HIS A 447 2.84 -10.56 -2.55
C HIS A 447 1.55 -10.49 -3.34
N ILE A 448 1.36 -11.48 -4.19
CA ILE A 448 0.10 -11.72 -4.91
C ILE A 448 -0.47 -13.06 -4.48
N VAL A 449 -1.79 -13.12 -4.30
CA VAL A 449 -2.51 -14.38 -4.13
C VAL A 449 -3.01 -14.82 -5.49
N THR A 450 -2.56 -15.99 -5.93
CA THR A 450 -3.02 -16.65 -7.15
C THR A 450 -3.86 -17.88 -6.83
N ASN A 451 -4.33 -18.58 -7.84
CA ASN A 451 -4.99 -19.88 -7.65
C ASN A 451 -4.06 -20.94 -7.05
N ASN A 452 -2.75 -20.74 -7.11
CA ASN A 452 -1.73 -21.61 -6.50
C ASN A 452 -1.38 -21.22 -5.06
N GLY A 453 -1.94 -20.14 -4.55
CA GLY A 453 -1.64 -19.56 -3.24
C GLY A 453 -0.79 -18.30 -3.32
N VAL A 454 0.01 -18.04 -2.29
CA VAL A 454 0.87 -16.84 -2.20
C VAL A 454 2.10 -16.98 -3.07
N GLU A 455 2.32 -16.01 -3.94
CA GLU A 455 3.52 -15.86 -4.76
C GLU A 455 4.22 -14.53 -4.48
N TRP A 456 5.55 -14.57 -4.34
CA TRP A 456 6.34 -13.38 -4.10
C TRP A 456 6.60 -12.62 -5.40
N LEU A 457 6.47 -11.31 -5.37
CA LEU A 457 6.71 -10.43 -6.51
C LEU A 457 8.18 -10.04 -6.65
N TYR A 458 8.95 -10.21 -5.57
CA TYR A 458 10.37 -9.92 -5.45
C TYR A 458 10.95 -10.76 -4.29
N PRO A 459 12.28 -10.82 -4.07
CA PRO A 459 12.87 -11.57 -2.97
C PRO A 459 12.40 -11.05 -1.60
N PRO A 460 11.71 -11.88 -0.80
CA PRO A 460 11.21 -11.47 0.51
C PRO A 460 12.34 -11.33 1.54
N ASN A 461 12.03 -10.74 2.69
CA ASN A 461 12.98 -10.60 3.81
C ASN A 461 13.36 -11.96 4.42
N GLU A 462 14.51 -12.52 4.04
CA GLU A 462 14.97 -13.85 4.48
C GLU A 462 16.14 -13.82 5.45
N LYS A 463 16.70 -12.65 5.71
CA LYS A 463 17.88 -12.50 6.59
C LYS A 463 17.88 -11.14 7.28
N ILE A 464 18.51 -11.08 8.43
CA ILE A 464 18.88 -9.81 9.06
C ILE A 464 20.01 -9.19 8.23
N ILE A 465 19.85 -7.94 7.80
CA ILE A 465 20.92 -7.19 7.13
C ILE A 465 21.97 -6.85 8.18
N ILE A 466 23.23 -7.16 7.88
CA ILE A 466 24.34 -6.94 8.80
C ILE A 466 25.06 -5.65 8.43
N ILE A 467 25.20 -4.77 9.42
CA ILE A 467 25.97 -3.52 9.35
C ILE A 467 27.24 -3.73 10.18
N PRO A 468 28.45 -3.67 9.57
CA PRO A 468 29.72 -3.99 10.23
C PRO A 468 30.14 -2.98 11.30
#